data_603128b731ce4a04f4285cbc44d41ee7
#
_entry.id   603128b731ce4a04f4285cbc44d41ee7
#
_cell.length_a   1.000
_cell.length_b   1.000
_cell.length_c   1.000
_cell.angle_alpha   90.00
_cell.angle_beta   90.00
_cell.angle_gamma   90.00
#
_symmetry.space_group_name_H-M   'P 1'
#
loop_
_entity.id
_entity.type
_entity.pdbx_description
1 polymer ?
#
loop_
_entity_poly.entity_id
_entity_poly.type
_entity_poly.pdbx_seq_one_letter_code
_entity_poly.pdbx_strand_id
1 'polypeptide(L)'
;MVDAVIEGIRERIAAAIQVNQSVGIQVPENRHGDLQEAIFDSMCRNTHTTWTYVTVSKTFDYLSKTFKEGTKQTNIKFIDCISRAAGISDIASNCIYVESPVMLEKMILEILNNFKGMKRDLDKYIVIDSLSALMIYNDPEIIREFMTLVMNRSRSENIHVVSILVEEEMDSSKLIQLNDKIIVLRDSFID
;
A
#
# COMPACT_ATOMS: atom_id res chain seq x y z
N MET A 1 -13.75 20.93 0.79
CA MET A 1 -14.77 19.94 0.40
C MET A 1 -14.00 18.73 -0.06
N VAL A 2 -14.06 17.62 0.68
CA VAL A 2 -13.52 16.35 0.20
C VAL A 2 -14.34 15.99 -1.04
N ASP A 3 -13.69 15.65 -2.13
CA ASP A 3 -14.38 15.27 -3.36
C ASP A 3 -15.26 14.04 -3.03
N ALA A 4 -16.53 14.06 -3.45
CA ALA A 4 -17.48 12.95 -3.22
C ALA A 4 -16.94 11.61 -3.76
N VAL A 5 -16.09 11.67 -4.76
CA VAL A 5 -15.39 10.54 -5.36
C VAL A 5 -14.41 9.92 -4.36
N ILE A 6 -13.55 10.72 -3.74
CA ILE A 6 -12.55 10.27 -2.77
C ILE A 6 -13.22 9.68 -1.54
N GLU A 7 -14.29 10.32 -1.06
CA GLU A 7 -15.09 9.80 0.05
C GLU A 7 -15.72 8.43 -0.29
N GLY A 8 -16.29 8.28 -1.48
CA GLY A 8 -16.85 6.99 -1.95
C GLY A 8 -15.79 5.89 -2.05
N ILE A 9 -14.58 6.21 -2.53
CA ILE A 9 -13.45 5.24 -2.56
C ILE A 9 -13.08 4.85 -1.13
N ARG A 10 -12.92 5.83 -0.25
CA ARG A 10 -12.57 5.61 1.16
C ARG A 10 -13.56 4.70 1.86
N GLU A 11 -14.87 4.95 1.71
CA GLU A 11 -15.93 4.15 2.34
C GLU A 11 -15.92 2.71 1.83
N ARG A 12 -15.72 2.49 0.53
CA ARG A 12 -15.62 1.14 -0.05
C ARG A 12 -14.43 0.37 0.49
N ILE A 13 -13.27 1.01 0.64
CA ILE A 13 -12.07 0.39 1.20
C ILE A 13 -12.32 0.05 2.67
N ALA A 14 -12.83 0.99 3.47
CA ALA A 14 -13.11 0.79 4.88
C ALA A 14 -14.09 -0.38 5.11
N ALA A 15 -15.19 -0.43 4.36
CA ALA A 15 -16.16 -1.53 4.44
C ALA A 15 -15.55 -2.88 4.06
N ALA A 16 -14.70 -2.92 3.03
CA ALA A 16 -14.06 -4.16 2.62
C ALA A 16 -13.05 -4.69 3.65
N ILE A 17 -12.23 -3.81 4.23
CA ILE A 17 -11.21 -4.18 5.23
C ILE A 17 -11.85 -4.66 6.54
N GLN A 18 -13.01 -4.14 6.94
CA GLN A 18 -13.72 -4.57 8.15
C GLN A 18 -14.07 -6.07 8.17
N VAL A 19 -14.30 -6.67 6.99
CA VAL A 19 -14.75 -8.06 6.87
C VAL A 19 -13.74 -8.97 6.18
N ASN A 20 -12.66 -8.43 5.64
CA ASN A 20 -11.62 -9.18 4.93
C ASN A 20 -10.25 -8.79 5.45
N GLN A 21 -9.34 -9.75 5.56
CA GLN A 21 -7.99 -9.48 6.03
C GLN A 21 -7.09 -8.93 4.92
N SER A 22 -7.39 -9.24 3.67
CA SER A 22 -6.67 -8.68 2.52
C SER A 22 -7.62 -8.15 1.45
N VAL A 23 -7.33 -6.96 0.95
CA VAL A 23 -8.11 -6.28 -0.09
C VAL A 23 -7.18 -5.88 -1.23
N GLY A 24 -7.47 -6.40 -2.41
CA GLY A 24 -6.83 -5.96 -3.65
C GLY A 24 -7.65 -4.84 -4.30
N ILE A 25 -6.99 -3.78 -4.72
CA ILE A 25 -7.65 -2.66 -5.41
C ILE A 25 -7.07 -2.55 -6.81
N GLN A 26 -7.92 -2.76 -7.80
CA GLN A 26 -7.59 -2.55 -9.20
C GLN A 26 -8.09 -1.17 -9.60
N VAL A 27 -7.19 -0.35 -10.12
CA VAL A 27 -7.46 1.08 -10.39
C VAL A 27 -6.88 1.48 -11.75
N PRO A 28 -7.62 2.23 -12.60
CA PRO A 28 -7.07 2.85 -13.79
C PRO A 28 -5.98 3.87 -13.43
N GLU A 29 -4.98 4.06 -14.30
CA GLU A 29 -3.85 4.95 -14.05
C GLU A 29 -4.29 6.38 -13.71
N ASN A 30 -5.26 6.92 -14.45
CA ASN A 30 -5.81 8.27 -14.24
C ASN A 30 -6.55 8.44 -12.90
N ARG A 31 -6.90 7.34 -12.20
CA ARG A 31 -7.59 7.33 -10.91
C ARG A 31 -6.68 6.93 -9.74
N HIS A 32 -5.41 6.58 -10.02
CA HIS A 32 -4.47 6.17 -8.98
C HIS A 32 -4.23 7.28 -7.94
N GLY A 33 -4.18 8.55 -8.36
CA GLY A 33 -4.07 9.70 -7.46
C GLY A 33 -5.25 9.82 -6.50
N ASP A 34 -6.48 9.64 -6.97
CA ASP A 34 -7.70 9.66 -6.14
C ASP A 34 -7.68 8.53 -5.09
N LEU A 35 -7.22 7.34 -5.50
CA LEU A 35 -7.06 6.21 -4.59
C LEU A 35 -6.02 6.50 -3.51
N GLN A 36 -4.86 7.05 -3.88
CA GLN A 36 -3.83 7.45 -2.93
C GLN A 36 -4.40 8.45 -1.91
N GLU A 37 -5.10 9.48 -2.37
CA GLU A 37 -5.73 10.48 -1.49
C GLU A 37 -6.73 9.85 -0.53
N ALA A 38 -7.60 8.95 -0.99
CA ALA A 38 -8.55 8.23 -0.15
C ALA A 38 -7.87 7.36 0.92
N ILE A 39 -6.75 6.70 0.58
CA ILE A 39 -5.96 5.91 1.52
C ILE A 39 -5.29 6.81 2.56
N PHE A 40 -4.64 7.91 2.14
CA PHE A 40 -4.00 8.85 3.06
C PHE A 40 -5.02 9.53 4.00
N ASP A 41 -6.20 9.88 3.51
CA ASP A 41 -7.29 10.39 4.35
C ASP A 41 -7.74 9.35 5.39
N SER A 42 -7.86 8.08 5.00
CA SER A 42 -8.17 6.98 5.93
C SER A 42 -7.12 6.83 7.03
N MET A 43 -5.84 6.91 6.67
CA MET A 43 -4.73 6.84 7.61
C MET A 43 -4.73 7.98 8.62
N CYS A 44 -5.10 9.19 8.18
CA CYS A 44 -5.14 10.38 9.04
C CYS A 44 -6.31 10.37 10.02
N ARG A 45 -7.47 9.85 9.62
CA ARG A 45 -8.69 9.88 10.44
C ARG A 45 -8.67 8.91 11.62
N ASN A 46 -7.90 7.84 11.53
CA ASN A 46 -7.90 6.80 12.56
C ASN A 46 -6.55 6.71 13.27
N THR A 47 -6.43 7.38 14.40
CA THR A 47 -5.22 7.40 15.22
C THR A 47 -5.00 6.13 16.07
N HIS A 48 -6.00 5.24 16.15
CA HIS A 48 -5.90 3.96 16.87
C HIS A 48 -5.39 2.82 15.97
N THR A 49 -5.03 3.12 14.74
CA THR A 49 -4.48 2.18 13.78
C THR A 49 -3.01 2.47 13.52
N THR A 50 -2.25 1.46 13.12
CA THR A 50 -0.86 1.61 12.68
C THR A 50 -0.74 1.18 11.23
N TRP A 51 -0.07 1.99 10.43
CA TRP A 51 0.06 1.78 9.00
C TRP A 51 1.52 1.63 8.59
N THR A 52 1.77 0.70 7.68
CA THR A 52 3.02 0.62 6.91
C THR A 52 2.67 0.82 5.44
N TYR A 53 3.13 1.92 4.86
CA TYR A 53 2.94 2.23 3.44
C TYR A 53 4.21 1.91 2.66
N VAL A 54 4.15 0.89 1.82
CA VAL A 54 5.25 0.49 0.93
C VAL A 54 5.05 1.19 -0.40
N THR A 55 5.94 2.10 -0.73
CA THR A 55 5.90 2.81 -2.02
C THR A 55 6.96 2.28 -2.98
N VAL A 56 6.52 1.96 -4.20
CA VAL A 56 7.37 1.47 -5.29
C VAL A 56 7.24 2.38 -6.53
N SER A 57 6.11 3.08 -6.66
CA SER A 57 5.82 3.94 -7.80
C SER A 57 6.24 5.40 -7.61
N LYS A 58 6.21 5.87 -6.37
CA LYS A 58 6.53 7.27 -6.00
C LYS A 58 7.53 7.30 -4.86
N THR A 59 8.44 8.28 -4.87
CA THR A 59 9.38 8.48 -3.77
C THR A 59 8.68 9.03 -2.53
N PHE A 60 9.23 8.77 -1.34
CA PHE A 60 8.71 9.36 -0.11
C PHE A 60 8.72 10.90 -0.16
N ASP A 61 9.73 11.51 -0.76
CA ASP A 61 9.77 12.97 -0.96
C ASP A 61 8.55 13.47 -1.74
N TYR A 62 8.19 12.80 -2.85
CA TYR A 62 6.99 13.13 -3.61
C TYR A 62 5.72 13.01 -2.75
N LEU A 63 5.56 11.87 -2.04
CA LEU A 63 4.40 11.64 -1.17
C LEU A 63 4.33 12.68 -0.04
N SER A 64 5.47 13.07 0.54
CA SER A 64 5.53 14.05 1.63
C SER A 64 5.16 15.46 1.18
N LYS A 65 5.38 15.80 -0.07
CA LYS A 65 4.97 17.08 -0.68
C LYS A 65 3.50 17.09 -1.04
N THR A 66 2.99 15.95 -1.49
CA THR A 66 1.60 15.81 -1.95
C THR A 66 0.64 15.61 -0.76
N PHE A 67 0.97 14.71 0.16
CA PHE A 67 0.12 14.30 1.30
C PHE A 67 0.74 14.72 2.65
N LYS A 68 0.99 16.02 2.81
CA LYS A 68 1.76 16.59 3.95
C LYS A 68 1.26 16.15 5.32
N GLU A 69 -0.03 16.12 5.53
CA GLU A 69 -0.60 15.77 6.84
C GLU A 69 -0.48 14.27 7.13
N GLY A 70 -0.70 13.41 6.12
CA GLY A 70 -0.57 11.95 6.25
C GLY A 70 0.88 11.54 6.55
N THR A 71 1.84 12.15 5.87
CA THR A 71 3.25 11.78 6.04
C THR A 71 3.88 12.26 7.34
N LYS A 72 3.23 13.15 8.09
CA LYS A 72 3.66 13.61 9.42
C LYS A 72 3.10 12.77 10.58
N GLN A 73 2.14 11.90 10.32
CA GLN A 73 1.49 11.11 11.37
C GLN A 73 2.48 10.10 11.98
N THR A 74 2.49 9.98 13.29
CA THR A 74 3.41 9.09 14.02
C THR A 74 3.02 7.61 13.94
N ASN A 75 1.74 7.33 13.64
CA ASN A 75 1.21 6.00 13.46
C ASN A 75 1.39 5.45 12.02
N ILE A 76 2.02 6.24 11.13
CA ILE A 76 2.29 5.84 9.74
C ILE A 76 3.80 5.73 9.54
N LYS A 77 4.24 4.56 9.09
CA LYS A 77 5.62 4.29 8.67
C LYS A 77 5.64 4.04 7.16
N PHE A 78 6.70 4.50 6.54
CA PHE A 78 6.93 4.33 5.11
C PHE A 78 8.08 3.37 4.84
N ILE A 79 7.98 2.61 3.77
CA ILE A 79 9.07 1.85 3.17
C ILE A 79 9.18 2.34 1.73
N ASP A 80 10.22 3.10 1.45
CA ASP A 80 10.50 3.64 0.12
C ASP A 80 11.47 2.71 -0.61
N CYS A 81 10.99 2.10 -1.68
CA CYS A 81 11.74 1.13 -2.46
C CYS A 81 12.35 1.71 -3.75
N ILE A 82 12.12 3.01 -4.03
CA ILE A 82 12.51 3.62 -5.31
C ILE A 82 13.56 4.73 -5.15
N SER A 83 13.55 5.50 -4.05
CA SER A 83 14.45 6.64 -3.90
C SER A 83 15.91 6.27 -4.03
N ARG A 84 16.36 5.18 -3.40
CA ARG A 84 17.77 4.75 -3.46
C ARG A 84 18.18 4.31 -4.86
N ALA A 85 17.31 3.57 -5.56
CA ALA A 85 17.53 3.18 -6.95
C ALA A 85 17.60 4.41 -7.89
N ALA A 86 16.88 5.48 -7.57
CA ALA A 86 16.91 6.76 -8.29
C ALA A 86 18.08 7.69 -7.86
N GLY A 87 18.98 7.26 -6.97
CA GLY A 87 20.10 8.05 -6.50
C GLY A 87 19.75 9.14 -5.49
N ILE A 88 18.54 9.09 -4.90
CA ILE A 88 18.08 10.04 -3.89
C ILE A 88 18.54 9.55 -2.52
N SER A 89 19.26 10.42 -1.77
CA SER A 89 19.87 10.08 -0.47
C SER A 89 19.19 10.71 0.74
N ASP A 90 17.98 11.24 0.57
CA ASP A 90 17.21 11.83 1.66
C ASP A 90 16.95 10.85 2.81
N ILE A 91 16.82 11.40 4.01
CA ILE A 91 16.54 10.64 5.23
C ILE A 91 15.35 11.27 5.93
N ALA A 92 14.38 10.43 6.30
CA ALA A 92 13.23 10.82 7.11
C ALA A 92 13.05 9.83 8.27
N SER A 93 12.65 10.33 9.43
CA SER A 93 12.56 9.53 10.67
C SER A 93 11.46 8.47 10.64
N ASN A 94 10.45 8.63 9.79
CA ASN A 94 9.33 7.71 9.62
C ASN A 94 9.38 6.95 8.29
N CYS A 95 10.51 7.01 7.56
CA CYS A 95 10.71 6.31 6.30
C CYS A 95 11.96 5.43 6.36
N ILE A 96 11.79 4.17 6.01
CA ILE A 96 12.87 3.22 5.77
C ILE A 96 13.10 3.19 4.26
N TYR A 97 14.35 3.25 3.84
CA TYR A 97 14.73 3.23 2.44
C TYR A 97 15.35 1.88 2.09
N VAL A 98 14.70 1.16 1.17
CA VAL A 98 15.23 -0.07 0.57
C VAL A 98 16.02 0.31 -0.68
N GLU A 99 17.16 -0.31 -0.88
CA GLU A 99 18.12 0.08 -1.93
C GLU A 99 17.58 -0.10 -3.35
N SER A 100 16.70 -1.08 -3.54
CA SER A 100 16.10 -1.36 -4.86
C SER A 100 14.79 -2.13 -4.73
N PRO A 101 13.83 -1.92 -5.65
CA PRO A 101 12.58 -2.69 -5.71
C PRO A 101 12.75 -4.20 -5.92
N VAL A 102 13.95 -4.66 -6.33
CA VAL A 102 14.25 -6.09 -6.47
C VAL A 102 14.58 -6.77 -5.13
N MET A 103 14.81 -6.01 -4.06
CA MET A 103 15.17 -6.55 -2.74
C MET A 103 13.94 -6.93 -1.93
N LEU A 104 13.13 -7.85 -2.46
CA LEU A 104 11.85 -8.26 -1.88
C LEU A 104 12.00 -8.86 -0.48
N GLU A 105 13.05 -9.65 -0.23
CA GLU A 105 13.33 -10.23 1.10
C GLU A 105 13.56 -9.12 2.15
N LYS A 106 14.31 -8.08 1.81
CA LYS A 106 14.53 -6.94 2.69
C LYS A 106 13.23 -6.19 2.93
N MET A 107 12.42 -6.02 1.89
CA MET A 107 11.11 -5.37 1.99
C MET A 107 10.20 -6.13 2.98
N ILE A 108 10.14 -7.47 2.92
CA ILE A 108 9.40 -8.30 3.88
C ILE A 108 9.92 -8.08 5.30
N LEU A 109 11.23 -8.12 5.50
CA LEU A 109 11.83 -7.93 6.82
C LEU A 109 11.46 -6.56 7.42
N GLU A 110 11.52 -5.49 6.64
CA GLU A 110 11.17 -4.14 7.10
C GLU A 110 9.68 -3.99 7.39
N ILE A 111 8.81 -4.59 6.56
CA ILE A 111 7.36 -4.65 6.82
C ILE A 111 7.09 -5.32 8.18
N LEU A 112 7.67 -6.48 8.43
CA LEU A 112 7.44 -7.23 9.66
C LEU A 112 8.07 -6.54 10.88
N ASN A 113 9.25 -5.95 10.73
CA ASN A 113 9.94 -5.23 11.81
C ASN A 113 9.13 -4.03 12.28
N ASN A 114 8.40 -3.35 11.40
CA ASN A 114 7.56 -2.21 11.77
C ASN A 114 6.45 -2.57 12.77
N PHE A 115 6.00 -3.81 12.77
CA PHE A 115 4.94 -4.28 13.69
C PHE A 115 5.49 -5.04 14.91
N LYS A 116 6.80 -5.31 14.94
CA LYS A 116 7.42 -6.08 16.01
C LYS A 116 7.32 -5.35 17.35
N GLY A 117 6.79 -6.04 18.35
CA GLY A 117 6.63 -5.47 19.71
C GLY A 117 5.44 -4.51 19.87
N MET A 118 4.64 -4.28 18.83
CA MET A 118 3.42 -3.50 18.95
C MET A 118 2.35 -4.26 19.73
N LYS A 119 1.51 -3.52 20.46
CA LYS A 119 0.38 -4.09 21.19
C LYS A 119 -0.55 -4.85 20.24
N ARG A 120 -1.15 -5.94 20.73
CA ARG A 120 -2.05 -6.80 19.95
C ARG A 120 -3.43 -6.18 19.70
N ASP A 121 -3.80 -5.20 20.49
CA ASP A 121 -5.08 -4.48 20.44
C ASP A 121 -5.12 -3.34 19.41
N LEU A 122 -4.01 -3.05 18.74
CA LEU A 122 -3.97 -2.07 17.66
C LEU A 122 -4.26 -2.75 16.31
N ASP A 123 -5.16 -2.16 15.55
CA ASP A 123 -5.36 -2.55 14.16
C ASP A 123 -4.16 -2.15 13.31
N LYS A 124 -3.64 -3.11 12.56
CA LYS A 124 -2.41 -2.99 11.79
C LYS A 124 -2.71 -3.12 10.30
N TYR A 125 -2.16 -2.24 9.52
CA TYR A 125 -2.39 -2.21 8.07
C TYR A 125 -1.09 -2.10 7.29
N ILE A 126 -1.02 -2.83 6.18
CA ILE A 126 0.01 -2.72 5.15
C ILE A 126 -0.66 -2.22 3.88
N VAL A 127 -0.08 -1.22 3.25
CA VAL A 127 -0.44 -0.81 1.88
C VAL A 127 0.76 -1.06 0.98
N ILE A 128 0.56 -1.76 -0.14
CA ILE A 128 1.59 -1.97 -1.17
C ILE A 128 1.17 -1.20 -2.43
N ASP A 129 1.89 -0.13 -2.72
CA ASP A 129 1.62 0.79 -3.83
C ASP A 129 2.85 0.87 -4.78
N SER A 130 2.86 0.12 -5.85
CA SER A 130 1.85 -0.78 -6.38
C SER A 130 2.47 -2.10 -6.82
N LEU A 131 1.65 -3.13 -6.98
CA LEU A 131 2.10 -4.40 -7.57
C LEU A 131 2.55 -4.22 -9.02
N SER A 132 1.88 -3.34 -9.77
CA SER A 132 2.26 -3.01 -11.16
C SER A 132 3.68 -2.43 -11.22
N ALA A 133 4.04 -1.55 -10.29
CA ALA A 133 5.39 -1.00 -10.21
C ALA A 133 6.43 -2.09 -9.84
N LEU A 134 6.09 -3.03 -8.94
CA LEU A 134 6.97 -4.15 -8.63
C LEU A 134 7.23 -5.04 -9.85
N MET A 135 6.24 -5.24 -10.73
CA MET A 135 6.38 -6.04 -11.96
C MET A 135 7.32 -5.42 -13.00
N ILE A 136 7.59 -4.12 -12.93
CA ILE A 136 8.59 -3.48 -13.79
C ILE A 136 10.00 -4.01 -13.47
N TYR A 137 10.26 -4.37 -12.22
CA TYR A 137 11.58 -4.73 -11.71
C TYR A 137 11.75 -6.23 -11.45
N ASN A 138 10.66 -7.00 -11.38
CA ASN A 138 10.67 -8.38 -10.96
C ASN A 138 9.79 -9.25 -11.85
N ASP A 139 10.12 -10.53 -11.95
CA ASP A 139 9.27 -11.52 -12.60
C ASP A 139 7.93 -11.68 -11.83
N PRO A 140 6.78 -11.76 -12.52
CA PRO A 140 5.48 -11.95 -11.90
C PRO A 140 5.37 -13.14 -10.93
N GLU A 141 6.06 -14.24 -11.20
CA GLU A 141 6.09 -15.40 -10.30
C GLU A 141 6.82 -15.10 -8.99
N ILE A 142 7.91 -14.34 -9.03
CA ILE A 142 8.64 -13.89 -7.85
C ILE A 142 7.76 -12.95 -7.01
N ILE A 143 7.01 -12.04 -7.66
CA ILE A 143 6.06 -11.18 -6.94
C ILE A 143 4.93 -11.99 -6.32
N ARG A 144 4.45 -13.04 -7.00
CA ARG A 144 3.43 -13.93 -6.45
C ARG A 144 3.93 -14.64 -5.19
N GLU A 145 5.17 -15.12 -5.19
CA GLU A 145 5.80 -15.72 -4.00
C GLU A 145 5.93 -14.69 -2.86
N PHE A 146 6.44 -13.50 -3.17
CA PHE A 146 6.53 -12.39 -2.23
C PHE A 146 5.17 -12.07 -1.60
N MET A 147 4.13 -11.87 -2.41
CA MET A 147 2.78 -11.58 -1.91
C MET A 147 2.21 -12.72 -1.07
N THR A 148 2.45 -13.97 -1.46
CA THR A 148 2.04 -15.14 -0.69
C THR A 148 2.67 -15.15 0.71
N LEU A 149 3.96 -14.81 0.80
CA LEU A 149 4.66 -14.68 2.09
C LEU A 149 4.10 -13.52 2.93
N VAL A 150 3.92 -12.35 2.33
CA VAL A 150 3.32 -11.17 3.00
C VAL A 150 1.93 -11.53 3.55
N MET A 151 1.06 -12.11 2.73
CA MET A 151 -0.31 -12.48 3.13
C MET A 151 -0.32 -13.50 4.28
N ASN A 152 0.49 -14.57 4.18
CA ASN A 152 0.54 -15.61 5.22
C ASN A 152 1.07 -15.05 6.55
N ARG A 153 2.10 -14.23 6.51
CA ARG A 153 2.65 -13.58 7.71
C ARG A 153 1.65 -12.60 8.30
N SER A 154 1.01 -11.78 7.47
CA SER A 154 0.01 -10.82 7.92
C SER A 154 -1.18 -11.52 8.60
N ARG A 155 -1.64 -12.65 8.04
CA ARG A 155 -2.71 -13.45 8.68
C ARG A 155 -2.30 -13.98 10.05
N SER A 156 -1.06 -14.46 10.21
CA SER A 156 -0.58 -14.98 11.50
C SER A 156 -0.45 -13.92 12.59
N GLU A 157 -0.32 -12.64 12.21
CA GLU A 157 -0.11 -11.51 13.13
C GLU A 157 -1.30 -10.55 13.21
N ASN A 158 -2.43 -10.92 12.59
CA ASN A 158 -3.63 -10.11 12.49
C ASN A 158 -3.36 -8.72 11.90
N ILE A 159 -2.69 -8.70 10.75
CA ILE A 159 -2.36 -7.49 9.98
C ILE A 159 -3.20 -7.49 8.71
N HIS A 160 -3.90 -6.40 8.44
CA HIS A 160 -4.64 -6.21 7.20
C HIS A 160 -3.71 -5.78 6.06
N VAL A 161 -3.97 -6.28 4.85
CA VAL A 161 -3.17 -5.96 3.66
C VAL A 161 -4.05 -5.30 2.61
N VAL A 162 -3.62 -4.15 2.12
CA VAL A 162 -4.18 -3.48 0.94
C VAL A 162 -3.12 -3.52 -0.16
N SER A 163 -3.42 -4.18 -1.26
CA SER A 163 -2.52 -4.24 -2.41
C SER A 163 -3.14 -3.50 -3.61
N ILE A 164 -2.37 -2.63 -4.22
CA ILE A 164 -2.83 -1.80 -5.35
C ILE A 164 -2.26 -2.37 -6.64
N LEU A 165 -3.14 -2.55 -7.62
CA LEU A 165 -2.81 -2.88 -8.99
C LEU A 165 -3.29 -1.74 -9.88
N VAL A 166 -2.37 -1.00 -10.45
CA VAL A 166 -2.68 0.00 -11.47
C VAL A 166 -2.85 -0.72 -12.80
N GLU A 167 -3.99 -0.52 -13.47
CA GLU A 167 -4.27 -1.14 -14.76
C GLU A 167 -3.32 -0.59 -15.82
N GLU A 168 -2.40 -1.43 -16.21
CA GLU A 168 -1.69 -1.38 -17.47
C GLU A 168 -2.07 -2.65 -18.23
N GLU A 169 -1.85 -2.69 -19.54
CA GLU A 169 -2.28 -3.76 -20.47
C GLU A 169 -1.69 -5.16 -20.19
N MET A 170 -1.14 -5.42 -19.00
CA MET A 170 -0.50 -6.68 -18.65
C MET A 170 -1.44 -7.62 -17.89
N ASP A 171 -1.25 -8.93 -18.08
CA ASP A 171 -1.99 -10.05 -17.43
C ASP A 171 -1.67 -10.16 -15.92
N SER A 172 -1.86 -9.04 -15.21
CA SER A 172 -1.60 -8.88 -13.77
C SER A 172 -2.77 -9.33 -12.90
N SER A 173 -3.88 -9.73 -13.51
CA SER A 173 -5.11 -10.14 -12.83
C SER A 173 -4.92 -11.28 -11.83
N LYS A 174 -3.95 -12.17 -12.05
CA LYS A 174 -3.66 -13.31 -11.16
C LYS A 174 -3.05 -12.88 -9.82
N LEU A 175 -2.30 -11.78 -9.77
CA LEU A 175 -1.68 -11.32 -8.52
C LEU A 175 -2.71 -10.73 -7.57
N ILE A 176 -3.67 -9.98 -8.08
CA ILE A 176 -4.69 -9.37 -7.24
C ILE A 176 -5.66 -10.42 -6.66
N GLN A 177 -5.80 -11.58 -7.34
CA GLN A 177 -6.64 -12.69 -6.87
C GLN A 177 -6.12 -13.38 -5.61
N LEU A 178 -4.90 -13.07 -5.15
CA LEU A 178 -4.39 -13.54 -3.85
C LEU A 178 -5.12 -12.89 -2.66
N ASN A 179 -5.83 -11.80 -2.87
CA ASN A 179 -6.59 -11.11 -1.84
C ASN A 179 -7.95 -11.77 -1.56
N ASP A 180 -8.43 -11.64 -0.33
CA ASP A 180 -9.74 -12.15 0.10
C ASP A 180 -10.89 -11.40 -0.58
N LYS A 181 -10.69 -10.12 -0.89
CA LYS A 181 -11.62 -9.26 -1.60
C LYS A 181 -10.92 -8.43 -2.67
N ILE A 182 -11.57 -8.26 -3.82
CA ILE A 182 -11.11 -7.36 -4.88
C ILE A 182 -12.11 -6.23 -5.03
N ILE A 183 -11.60 -4.99 -5.09
CA ILE A 183 -12.33 -3.78 -5.46
C ILE A 183 -11.81 -3.35 -6.83
N VAL A 184 -12.70 -3.18 -7.79
CA VAL A 184 -12.37 -2.59 -9.09
C VAL A 184 -12.91 -1.15 -9.10
N LEU A 185 -12.02 -0.18 -9.27
CA LEU A 185 -12.38 1.20 -9.54
C LEU A 185 -12.44 1.38 -11.05
N ARG A 186 -13.48 2.07 -11.54
CA ARG A 186 -13.68 2.35 -12.97
C ARG A 186 -13.72 3.85 -13.20
N ASP A 187 -13.54 4.28 -14.44
CA ASP A 187 -13.58 5.71 -14.81
C ASP A 187 -14.95 6.36 -14.57
N SER A 188 -16.02 5.59 -14.70
CA SER A 188 -17.37 6.06 -14.43
C SER A 188 -17.89 5.48 -13.12
N PHE A 189 -18.21 6.36 -12.15
CA PHE A 189 -18.99 6.04 -10.95
C PHE A 189 -20.48 5.89 -11.32
N ILE A 190 -20.81 5.09 -12.30
CA ILE A 190 -22.19 4.73 -12.60
C ILE A 190 -22.20 3.20 -12.70
N ASP A 191 -22.35 2.59 -11.54
CA ASP A 191 -23.22 1.42 -11.25
C ASP A 191 -23.07 1.02 -9.78
#